data_7f2ecd99d88d21580f0537b06a7f82a6
#
_entry.id   7f2ecd99d88d21580f0537b06a7f82a6
#
_cell.length_a   1.000
_cell.length_b   1.000
_cell.length_c   1.000
_cell.angle_alpha   90.00
_cell.angle_beta   90.00
_cell.angle_gamma   90.00
#
_symmetry.space_group_name_H-M   'P 1'
#
loop_
_entity.id
_entity.type
_entity.pdbx_description
1 polymer ?
#
loop_
_entity_poly.entity_id
_entity_poly.type
_entity_poly.pdbx_seq_one_letter_code
_entity_poly.pdbx_strand_id
1 'polypeptide(L)' 'MKRYERLISIRKVYGINQGMMADIINKSRVSYCHKEIGKKPFTIDECFLITDALSNYAKKPLTVDEVFKRY' A
#
# COMPACT_ATOMS: atom_id res chain seq x y z
N MET A 1 13.18 9.50 6.68
CA MET A 1 12.26 8.39 6.43
C MET A 1 12.11 8.19 4.92
N LYS A 2 12.04 6.96 4.48
CA LYS A 2 11.78 6.66 3.06
C LYS A 2 10.31 6.34 2.87
N ARG A 3 9.69 7.05 1.94
CA ARG A 3 8.31 6.78 1.54
C ARG A 3 8.29 5.52 0.67
N TYR A 4 7.14 4.86 0.64
CA TYR A 4 6.92 3.73 -0.26
C TYR A 4 6.47 4.26 -1.63
N GLU A 5 7.41 4.76 -2.42
CA GLU A 5 7.13 5.45 -3.68
C GLU A 5 6.40 4.55 -4.69
N ARG A 6 6.79 3.28 -4.79
CA ARG A 6 6.11 2.37 -5.72
C ARG A 6 4.67 2.12 -5.31
N LEU A 7 4.43 1.92 -4.01
CA LEU A 7 3.07 1.76 -3.50
C LEU A 7 2.23 2.99 -3.83
N ILE A 8 2.77 4.18 -3.58
CA ILE A 8 2.09 5.44 -3.85
C ILE A 8 1.77 5.56 -5.35
N SER A 9 2.74 5.26 -6.21
CA SER A 9 2.56 5.34 -7.66
C SER A 9 1.48 4.39 -8.15
N ILE A 10 1.52 3.13 -7.69
CA ILE A 10 0.53 2.12 -8.09
C ILE A 10 -0.86 2.55 -7.63
N ARG A 11 -0.97 2.98 -6.38
CA ARG A 11 -2.23 3.46 -5.82
C ARG A 11 -2.84 4.59 -6.68
N LYS A 12 -2.02 5.56 -7.04
CA LYS A 12 -2.47 6.70 -7.82
C LYS A 12 -2.88 6.33 -9.23
N VAL A 13 -2.14 5.42 -9.86
CA VAL A 13 -2.47 4.93 -11.21
C VAL A 13 -3.89 4.36 -11.25
N TYR A 14 -4.29 3.64 -10.20
CA TYR A 14 -5.61 3.01 -10.16
C TYR A 14 -6.67 3.88 -9.45
N GLY A 15 -6.33 5.13 -9.12
CA GLY A 15 -7.30 6.07 -8.54
C GLY A 15 -7.71 5.71 -7.11
N ILE A 16 -6.87 5.02 -6.37
CA ILE A 16 -7.17 4.58 -5.01
C ILE A 16 -6.66 5.64 -4.02
N ASN A 17 -7.54 6.16 -3.18
CA ASN A 17 -7.13 7.14 -2.18
C ASN A 17 -6.66 6.46 -0.89
N GLN A 18 -6.08 7.25 0.02
CA GLN A 18 -5.54 6.72 1.27
C GLN A 18 -6.62 6.12 2.19
N GLY A 19 -7.83 6.69 2.15
CA GLY A 19 -8.93 6.14 2.93
C GLY A 19 -9.32 4.73 2.49
N MET A 20 -9.34 4.50 1.18
CA MET A 20 -9.61 3.17 0.63
C MET A 20 -8.53 2.18 1.04
N MET A 21 -7.26 2.61 1.01
CA MET A 21 -6.16 1.75 1.44
C MET A 21 -6.25 1.43 2.93
N ALA A 22 -6.62 2.42 3.73
CA ALA A 22 -6.80 2.22 5.18
C ALA A 22 -7.88 1.17 5.46
N ASP A 23 -8.97 1.20 4.70
CA ASP A 23 -10.03 0.21 4.82
C ASP A 23 -9.54 -1.21 4.52
N ILE A 24 -8.68 -1.35 3.50
CA ILE A 24 -8.11 -2.64 3.13
C ILE A 24 -7.36 -3.27 4.31
N ILE A 25 -6.62 -2.47 5.06
CA ILE A 25 -5.85 -2.97 6.20
C ILE A 25 -6.58 -2.80 7.55
N ASN A 26 -7.82 -2.35 7.50
CA ASN A 26 -8.67 -2.16 8.69
C ASN A 26 -8.02 -1.22 9.72
N LYS A 27 -7.50 -0.10 9.23
CA LYS A 27 -6.86 0.94 10.06
C LYS A 27 -7.46 2.30 9.70
N SER A 28 -7.15 3.31 10.52
CA SER A 28 -7.55 4.68 10.21
C SER A 28 -6.72 5.23 9.05
N ARG A 29 -7.27 6.25 8.37
CA ARG A 29 -6.56 6.92 7.30
C ARG A 29 -5.23 7.51 7.77
N VAL A 30 -5.22 8.11 8.96
CA VAL A 30 -4.01 8.68 9.54
C VAL A 30 -2.96 7.59 9.76
N SER A 31 -3.37 6.45 10.30
CA SER A 31 -2.48 5.32 10.52
C SER A 31 -1.88 4.82 9.21
N TYR A 32 -2.71 4.66 8.18
CA TYR A 32 -2.23 4.25 6.87
C TYR A 32 -1.24 5.27 6.30
N CYS A 33 -1.57 6.56 6.40
CA CYS A 33 -0.71 7.62 5.90
C CYS A 33 0.68 7.57 6.53
N HIS A 34 0.76 7.36 7.85
CA HIS A 34 2.03 7.24 8.55
C HIS A 34 2.85 6.06 8.05
N LYS A 35 2.20 4.96 7.72
CA LYS A 35 2.88 3.78 7.17
C LYS A 35 3.38 4.04 5.76
N GLU A 36 2.57 4.69 4.93
CA GLU A 36 2.92 4.99 3.54
C GLU A 36 4.15 5.89 3.43
N ILE A 37 4.28 6.87 4.32
CA ILE A 37 5.43 7.79 4.31
C ILE A 37 6.64 7.24 5.06
N GLY A 38 6.56 6.03 5.59
CA GLY A 38 7.67 5.39 6.27
C GLY A 38 7.83 5.72 7.74
N LYS A 39 6.87 6.45 8.33
CA LYS A 39 6.91 6.81 9.74
C LYS A 39 6.65 5.63 10.66
N LYS A 40 5.82 4.68 10.22
CA LYS A 40 5.51 3.44 10.92
C LYS A 40 5.63 2.28 9.95
N PRO A 41 6.03 1.09 10.42
CA PRO A 41 6.17 -0.06 9.51
C PRO A 41 4.80 -0.66 9.15
N PHE A 42 4.74 -1.26 7.95
CA PHE A 42 3.64 -2.16 7.62
C PHE A 42 3.92 -3.51 8.25
N THR A 43 2.87 -4.18 8.72
CA THR A 43 2.99 -5.57 9.13
C THR A 43 3.01 -6.47 7.89
N ILE A 44 3.49 -7.70 8.04
CA ILE A 44 3.50 -8.64 6.91
C ILE A 44 2.07 -8.92 6.41
N ASP A 45 1.11 -9.04 7.32
CA ASP A 45 -0.29 -9.25 6.95
C ASP A 45 -0.83 -8.08 6.14
N GLU A 46 -0.51 -6.85 6.54
CA GLU A 46 -0.91 -5.65 5.81
C GLU A 46 -0.31 -5.63 4.41
N CYS A 47 0.94 -6.05 4.27
CA CYS A 47 1.60 -6.12 2.97
C CYS A 47 0.86 -7.10 2.05
N PHE A 48 0.47 -8.26 2.55
CA PHE A 48 -0.26 -9.24 1.76
C PHE A 48 -1.65 -8.73 1.37
N LEU A 49 -2.37 -8.12 2.32
CA LEU A 49 -3.70 -7.57 2.05
C LEU A 49 -3.66 -6.50 0.96
N ILE A 50 -2.71 -5.59 1.06
CA ILE A 50 -2.55 -4.52 0.08
C ILE A 50 -2.15 -5.08 -1.28
N THR A 51 -1.19 -6.00 -1.31
CA THR A 51 -0.72 -6.59 -2.57
C THR A 51 -1.85 -7.33 -3.27
N ASP A 52 -2.66 -8.09 -2.53
CA ASP A 52 -3.80 -8.78 -3.10
C ASP A 52 -4.84 -7.81 -3.66
N ALA A 53 -5.14 -6.75 -2.92
CA ALA A 53 -6.10 -5.75 -3.38
C ALA A 53 -5.60 -5.05 -4.64
N LEU A 54 -4.34 -4.65 -4.67
CA LEU A 54 -3.76 -3.98 -5.84
C LEU A 54 -3.67 -4.93 -7.04
N SER A 55 -3.42 -6.21 -6.80
CA SER A 55 -3.42 -7.23 -7.86
C SER A 55 -4.80 -7.31 -8.52
N ASN A 56 -5.86 -7.23 -7.73
CA ASN A 56 -7.22 -7.23 -8.25
C ASN A 56 -7.50 -6.00 -9.11
N TYR A 57 -7.07 -4.83 -8.67
CA TYR A 57 -7.21 -3.61 -9.47
C TYR A 57 -6.42 -3.68 -10.77
N ALA A 58 -5.22 -4.20 -10.71
CA ALA A 58 -4.33 -4.30 -11.87
C ALA A 58 -4.74 -5.45 -12.82
N LYS A 59 -5.57 -6.36 -12.34
CA LYS A 59 -5.97 -7.58 -13.07
C LYS A 59 -4.77 -8.41 -13.51
N LYS A 60 -3.74 -8.41 -12.67
CA LYS A 60 -2.54 -9.23 -12.86
C LYS A 60 -1.89 -9.44 -11.50
N PRO A 61 -1.15 -10.53 -11.30
CA PRO A 61 -0.49 -10.77 -10.02
C PRO A 61 0.63 -9.75 -9.79
N LEU A 62 0.63 -9.16 -8.59
CA LEU A 62 1.72 -8.31 -8.12
C LEU A 62 2.37 -9.01 -6.93
N THR A 63 3.64 -8.74 -6.71
CA THR A 63 4.35 -9.30 -5.56
C THR A 63 4.54 -8.24 -4.49
N VAL A 64 4.72 -8.68 -3.25
CA VAL A 64 5.02 -7.77 -2.13
C VAL A 64 6.27 -6.96 -2.45
N ASP A 65 7.28 -7.60 -3.04
CA ASP A 65 8.52 -6.92 -3.39
C ASP A 65 8.28 -5.78 -4.39
N GLU A 66 7.46 -6.02 -5.42
CA GLU A 66 7.13 -4.98 -6.40
C GLU A 66 6.43 -3.78 -5.78
N VAL A 67 5.54 -4.03 -4.83
CA VAL A 67 4.70 -2.99 -4.23
C VAL A 67 5.45 -2.21 -3.14
N PHE A 68 6.20 -2.91 -2.31
CA PHE A 68 6.78 -2.33 -1.10
C PHE A 68 8.28 -2.05 -1.17
N LYS A 69 8.87 -2.18 -2.34
CA LYS A 69 10.28 -1.88 -2.51
C LYS A 69 10.56 -0.40 -2.26
N ARG A 70 11.60 -0.12 -1.48
CA ARG A 70 12.06 1.23 -1.20
C ARG A 70 13.52 1.38 -1.63
N TYR A 71 13.83 2.54 -2.18
CA TYR A 71 15.20 2.86 -2.59
C TYR A 71 15.80 3.94 -1.72
#